data_1ff108b7f98d8c2bd5e0984ad7cba197
#
_entry.id   1ff108b7f98d8c2bd5e0984ad7cba197
#
_cell.length_a   1.000
_cell.length_b   1.000
_cell.length_c   1.000
_cell.angle_alpha   90.00
_cell.angle_beta   90.00
_cell.angle_gamma   90.00
#
_symmetry.space_group_name_H-M   'P 1'
#
loop_
_entity.id
_entity.type
_entity.pdbx_description
1 polymer ?
#
loop_
_entity_poly.entity_id
_entity_poly.type
_entity_poly.pdbx_seq_one_letter_code
_entity_poly.pdbx_strand_id
1 'polypeptide(L)'
;MNDRSPTPDFTLPDPAGKKVSLKDFRGKLVMLNFWASWCAPCREEMPTMERLYQEFKNKGFVILAVNVKDKRKDALAFIKELKLTYPVVFDSDDAVGLLYGAWGLPTTYLIGPRGEGLARMWGPADWYSPGARGLIKAQLNEKKK
;
A
#
# COMPACT_ATOMS: atom_id res chain seq x y z
N MET A 1 -11.24 11.00 -1.88
CA MET A 1 -11.63 9.64 -1.48
C MET A 1 -12.03 9.51 -0.01
N ASN A 2 -12.32 10.60 0.68
CA ASN A 2 -12.67 10.59 2.11
C ASN A 2 -14.16 10.36 2.36
N ASP A 3 -14.91 10.00 1.34
CA ASP A 3 -16.35 9.84 1.40
C ASP A 3 -16.79 8.42 1.76
N ARG A 4 -15.84 7.54 2.06
CA ARG A 4 -16.06 6.13 2.38
C ARG A 4 -16.74 5.34 1.26
N SER A 5 -16.62 5.80 0.03
CA SER A 5 -17.10 5.06 -1.13
C SER A 5 -16.30 3.77 -1.33
N PRO A 6 -16.89 2.75 -1.93
CA PRO A 6 -16.15 1.53 -2.26
C PRO A 6 -14.98 1.86 -3.20
N THR A 7 -13.83 1.25 -2.93
CA THR A 7 -12.68 1.36 -3.81
C THR A 7 -12.74 0.27 -4.89
N PRO A 8 -12.19 0.55 -6.10
CA PRO A 8 -12.18 -0.48 -7.15
C PRO A 8 -11.39 -1.72 -6.72
N ASP A 9 -11.96 -2.90 -6.96
CA ASP A 9 -11.21 -4.14 -6.78
C ASP A 9 -10.28 -4.35 -7.97
N PHE A 10 -9.25 -5.16 -7.77
CA PHE A 10 -8.31 -5.52 -8.82
C PHE A 10 -7.66 -6.86 -8.47
N THR A 11 -7.01 -7.48 -9.44
CA THR A 11 -6.24 -8.70 -9.24
C THR A 11 -4.92 -8.56 -9.98
N LEU A 12 -3.81 -8.73 -9.26
CA LEU A 12 -2.46 -8.60 -9.81
C LEU A 12 -1.58 -9.74 -9.28
N PRO A 13 -0.52 -10.11 -10.02
CA PRO A 13 0.38 -11.16 -9.56
C PRO A 13 1.36 -10.65 -8.51
N ASP A 14 1.68 -11.51 -7.54
CA ASP A 14 2.75 -11.27 -6.58
C ASP A 14 4.09 -11.76 -7.14
N PRO A 15 5.22 -11.65 -6.40
CA PRO A 15 6.53 -12.11 -6.90
C PRO A 15 6.58 -13.58 -7.28
N ALA A 16 5.77 -14.43 -6.68
CA ALA A 16 5.71 -15.85 -7.00
C ALA A 16 4.74 -16.18 -8.13
N GLY A 17 4.06 -15.16 -8.69
CA GLY A 17 3.06 -15.35 -9.74
C GLY A 17 1.66 -15.65 -9.23
N LYS A 18 1.46 -15.69 -7.91
CA LYS A 18 0.15 -15.91 -7.33
C LYS A 18 -0.73 -14.69 -7.54
N LYS A 19 -1.97 -14.90 -7.95
CA LYS A 19 -2.93 -13.80 -8.13
C LYS A 19 -3.44 -13.32 -6.77
N VAL A 20 -3.32 -12.00 -6.54
CA VAL A 20 -3.73 -11.34 -5.31
C VAL A 20 -4.75 -10.26 -5.67
N SER A 21 -5.88 -10.26 -4.98
CA SER A 21 -6.94 -9.25 -5.17
C SER A 21 -7.07 -8.39 -3.92
N LEU A 22 -7.47 -7.13 -4.11
CA LEU A 22 -7.70 -6.25 -2.97
C LEU A 22 -8.73 -6.86 -2.00
N LYS A 23 -9.78 -7.47 -2.54
CA LYS A 23 -10.83 -8.09 -1.72
C LYS A 23 -10.32 -9.21 -0.81
N ASP A 24 -9.15 -9.78 -1.10
CA ASP A 24 -8.54 -10.81 -0.24
C ASP A 24 -8.20 -10.28 1.15
N PHE A 25 -8.14 -8.96 1.29
CA PHE A 25 -7.80 -8.30 2.55
C PHE A 25 -9.02 -7.70 3.26
N ARG A 26 -10.24 -8.07 2.87
CA ARG A 26 -11.45 -7.65 3.58
C ARG A 26 -11.35 -8.03 5.05
N GLY A 27 -11.80 -7.15 5.92
CA GLY A 27 -11.67 -7.32 7.35
C GLY A 27 -10.42 -6.67 7.95
N LYS A 28 -9.50 -6.20 7.10
CA LYS A 28 -8.29 -5.53 7.52
C LYS A 28 -8.28 -4.08 7.07
N LEU A 29 -7.55 -3.26 7.82
CA LEU A 29 -7.21 -1.91 7.39
C LEU A 29 -6.05 -2.03 6.39
N VAL A 30 -6.23 -1.53 5.17
CA VAL A 30 -5.26 -1.68 4.09
C VAL A 30 -4.63 -0.32 3.77
N MET A 31 -3.31 -0.26 3.76
CA MET A 31 -2.57 0.85 3.18
C MET A 31 -2.12 0.40 1.79
N LEU A 32 -2.73 0.98 0.76
CA LEU A 32 -2.44 0.65 -0.63
C LEU A 32 -1.46 1.69 -1.18
N ASN A 33 -0.26 1.26 -1.54
CA ASN A 33 0.82 2.16 -1.94
C ASN A 33 1.27 1.85 -3.37
N PHE A 34 1.31 2.88 -4.23
CA PHE A 34 1.79 2.77 -5.61
C PHE A 34 3.23 3.28 -5.65
N TRP A 35 4.14 2.46 -6.19
CA TRP A 35 5.58 2.74 -6.14
C TRP A 35 6.31 2.15 -7.36
N ALA A 36 7.57 2.56 -7.54
CA ALA A 36 8.46 1.97 -8.53
C ALA A 36 9.91 2.06 -8.04
N SER A 37 10.77 1.17 -8.50
CA SER A 37 12.18 1.18 -8.10
C SER A 37 12.93 2.42 -8.61
N TRP A 38 12.45 3.02 -9.72
CA TRP A 38 13.03 4.23 -10.30
C TRP A 38 12.54 5.52 -9.63
N CYS A 39 11.71 5.41 -8.61
CA CYS A 39 11.12 6.56 -7.92
C CYS A 39 11.89 6.85 -6.63
N ALA A 40 12.71 7.91 -6.62
CA ALA A 40 13.52 8.26 -5.46
C ALA A 40 12.70 8.56 -4.19
N PRO A 41 11.61 9.35 -4.25
CA PRO A 41 10.77 9.55 -3.06
C PRO A 41 10.16 8.27 -2.50
N CYS A 42 9.86 7.29 -3.36
CA CYS A 42 9.38 5.98 -2.90
C CYS A 42 10.43 5.29 -2.05
N ARG A 43 11.69 5.35 -2.49
CA ARG A 43 12.81 4.74 -1.77
C ARG A 43 12.97 5.34 -0.36
N GLU A 44 12.75 6.63 -0.22
CA GLU A 44 12.86 7.30 1.09
C GLU A 44 11.72 6.93 2.03
N GLU A 45 10.53 6.75 1.48
CA GLU A 45 9.30 6.48 2.24
C GLU A 45 9.21 5.04 2.73
N MET A 46 9.61 4.09 1.89
CA MET A 46 9.28 2.67 2.11
C MET A 46 9.91 2.04 3.36
N PRO A 47 11.12 2.42 3.80
CA PRO A 47 11.60 1.95 5.10
C PRO A 47 10.71 2.35 6.27
N THR A 48 10.10 3.54 6.22
CA THR A 48 9.17 3.96 7.28
C THR A 48 7.89 3.14 7.24
N MET A 49 7.44 2.76 6.04
CA MET A 49 6.29 1.89 5.86
C MET A 49 6.56 0.50 6.43
N GLU A 50 7.76 -0.03 6.22
CA GLU A 50 8.11 -1.34 6.77
C GLU A 50 8.07 -1.32 8.30
N ARG A 51 8.54 -0.25 8.94
CA ARG A 51 8.45 -0.11 10.39
C ARG A 51 7.00 -0.06 10.87
N LEU A 52 6.17 0.69 10.16
CA LEU A 52 4.73 0.76 10.47
C LEU A 52 4.10 -0.63 10.35
N TYR A 53 4.42 -1.35 9.28
CA TYR A 53 3.90 -2.69 9.03
C TYR A 53 4.29 -3.65 10.16
N GLN A 54 5.56 -3.65 10.58
CA GLN A 54 6.03 -4.52 11.65
C GLN A 54 5.28 -4.26 12.96
N GLU A 55 4.96 -3.02 13.24
CA GLU A 55 4.24 -2.68 14.48
C GLU A 55 2.78 -3.15 14.46
N PHE A 56 2.10 -3.06 13.31
CA PHE A 56 0.65 -3.24 13.26
C PHE A 56 0.16 -4.48 12.49
N LYS A 57 1.03 -5.24 11.84
CA LYS A 57 0.63 -6.38 11.00
C LYS A 57 -0.18 -7.45 11.73
N ASN A 58 0.04 -7.61 13.02
CA ASN A 58 -0.70 -8.60 13.83
C ASN A 58 -1.95 -8.00 14.49
N LYS A 59 -2.30 -6.77 14.13
CA LYS A 59 -3.43 -6.04 14.73
C LYS A 59 -4.52 -5.72 13.72
N GLY A 60 -4.53 -6.43 12.58
CA GLY A 60 -5.53 -6.23 11.54
C GLY A 60 -5.15 -5.19 10.50
N PHE A 61 -3.86 -4.93 10.32
CA PHE A 61 -3.31 -3.97 9.38
C PHE A 61 -2.45 -4.67 8.33
N VAL A 62 -2.57 -4.24 7.07
CA VAL A 62 -1.71 -4.72 5.99
C VAL A 62 -1.30 -3.55 5.10
N ILE A 63 -0.08 -3.62 4.56
CA ILE A 63 0.36 -2.74 3.49
C ILE A 63 0.40 -3.59 2.23
N LEU A 64 -0.33 -3.17 1.21
CA LEU A 64 -0.31 -3.79 -0.11
C LEU A 64 0.36 -2.80 -1.06
N ALA A 65 1.57 -3.12 -1.51
CA ALA A 65 2.35 -2.23 -2.35
C ALA A 65 2.23 -2.66 -3.81
N VAL A 66 1.75 -1.73 -4.65
CA VAL A 66 1.54 -1.97 -6.08
C VAL A 66 2.69 -1.35 -6.86
N ASN A 67 3.51 -2.21 -7.47
CA ASN A 67 4.65 -1.79 -8.28
C ASN A 67 4.18 -1.48 -9.69
N VAL A 68 4.41 -0.25 -10.18
CA VAL A 68 3.90 0.19 -11.47
C VAL A 68 5.01 0.43 -12.48
N LYS A 69 4.80 -0.02 -13.73
CA LYS A 69 5.68 0.25 -14.87
C LYS A 69 7.17 0.05 -14.55
N ASP A 70 7.51 -1.08 -13.96
CA ASP A 70 8.87 -1.34 -13.51
C ASP A 70 9.35 -2.66 -14.10
N LYS A 71 10.66 -2.78 -14.19
CA LYS A 71 11.26 -4.08 -14.53
C LYS A 71 11.20 -4.96 -13.31
N ARG A 72 10.65 -6.16 -13.47
CA ARG A 72 10.50 -7.11 -12.36
C ARG A 72 11.81 -7.33 -11.62
N LYS A 73 12.91 -7.47 -12.38
CA LYS A 73 14.25 -7.65 -11.80
C LYS A 73 14.63 -6.50 -10.88
N ASP A 74 14.39 -5.26 -11.32
CA ASP A 74 14.73 -4.07 -10.55
C ASP A 74 13.85 -3.94 -9.30
N ALA A 75 12.56 -4.24 -9.44
CA ALA A 75 11.63 -4.21 -8.31
C ALA A 75 12.01 -5.24 -7.25
N LEU A 76 12.36 -6.46 -7.67
CA LEU A 76 12.77 -7.53 -6.73
C LEU A 76 14.07 -7.18 -6.02
N ALA A 77 15.04 -6.60 -6.73
CA ALA A 77 16.30 -6.14 -6.14
C ALA A 77 16.06 -5.05 -5.10
N PHE A 78 15.15 -4.13 -5.39
CA PHE A 78 14.76 -3.04 -4.49
C PHE A 78 14.13 -3.59 -3.19
N ILE A 79 13.18 -4.53 -3.33
CA ILE A 79 12.52 -5.16 -2.19
C ILE A 79 13.55 -5.84 -1.28
N LYS A 80 14.49 -6.54 -1.87
CA LYS A 80 15.55 -7.23 -1.14
C LYS A 80 16.49 -6.24 -0.44
N GLU A 81 16.90 -5.20 -1.16
CA GLU A 81 17.81 -4.18 -0.61
C GLU A 81 17.19 -3.49 0.61
N LEU A 82 15.94 -3.10 0.53
CA LEU A 82 15.25 -2.42 1.63
C LEU A 82 14.65 -3.38 2.66
N LYS A 83 14.78 -4.68 2.44
CA LYS A 83 14.28 -5.74 3.35
C LYS A 83 12.79 -5.57 3.64
N LEU A 84 12.00 -5.30 2.59
CA LEU A 84 10.56 -5.13 2.71
C LEU A 84 9.87 -6.49 2.88
N THR A 85 8.95 -6.59 3.84
CA THR A 85 8.25 -7.84 4.13
C THR A 85 6.75 -7.78 3.87
N TYR A 86 6.18 -6.57 3.65
CA TYR A 86 4.76 -6.46 3.33
C TYR A 86 4.47 -6.95 1.91
N PRO A 87 3.23 -7.38 1.62
CA PRO A 87 2.86 -7.89 0.30
C PRO A 87 3.10 -6.88 -0.83
N VAL A 88 3.64 -7.37 -1.95
CA VAL A 88 3.89 -6.59 -3.16
C VAL A 88 3.21 -7.29 -4.34
N VAL A 89 2.58 -6.52 -5.21
CA VAL A 89 2.00 -7.02 -6.46
C VAL A 89 2.49 -6.15 -7.62
N PHE A 90 2.41 -6.68 -8.84
CA PHE A 90 2.95 -6.02 -10.03
C PHE A 90 1.84 -5.55 -10.96
N ASP A 91 1.84 -4.24 -11.26
CA ASP A 91 0.93 -3.58 -12.19
C ASP A 91 1.74 -3.09 -13.40
N SER A 92 2.14 -4.04 -14.26
CA SER A 92 3.13 -3.81 -15.32
C SER A 92 2.70 -2.73 -16.32
N ASP A 93 1.41 -2.64 -16.63
CA ASP A 93 0.87 -1.68 -17.61
C ASP A 93 0.24 -0.45 -16.96
N ASP A 94 0.37 -0.31 -15.63
CA ASP A 94 -0.20 0.80 -14.86
C ASP A 94 -1.74 0.89 -14.95
N ALA A 95 -2.41 -0.19 -15.30
CA ALA A 95 -3.86 -0.18 -15.42
C ALA A 95 -4.55 0.10 -14.09
N VAL A 96 -4.07 -0.51 -13.01
CA VAL A 96 -4.62 -0.28 -11.67
C VAL A 96 -4.22 1.09 -11.15
N GLY A 97 -2.98 1.52 -11.39
CA GLY A 97 -2.55 2.87 -11.04
C GLY A 97 -3.44 3.94 -11.67
N LEU A 98 -3.75 3.79 -12.95
CA LEU A 98 -4.65 4.71 -13.65
C LEU A 98 -6.08 4.63 -13.09
N LEU A 99 -6.56 3.43 -12.78
CA LEU A 99 -7.89 3.22 -12.20
C LEU A 99 -8.04 3.97 -10.87
N TYR A 100 -6.98 4.02 -10.07
CA TYR A 100 -6.98 4.70 -8.77
C TYR A 100 -6.59 6.17 -8.86
N GLY A 101 -6.24 6.67 -10.04
CA GLY A 101 -5.78 8.05 -10.19
C GLY A 101 -4.40 8.29 -9.59
N ALA A 102 -3.56 7.26 -9.54
CA ALA A 102 -2.20 7.37 -9.03
C ALA A 102 -1.28 7.87 -10.15
N TRP A 103 -1.42 9.16 -10.50
CA TRP A 103 -0.69 9.76 -11.62
C TRP A 103 0.74 10.17 -11.27
N GLY A 104 1.07 10.24 -10.01
CA GLY A 104 2.42 10.50 -9.52
C GLY A 104 2.80 9.47 -8.47
N LEU A 105 4.09 9.29 -8.25
CA LEU A 105 4.57 8.32 -7.25
C LEU A 105 5.40 9.02 -6.19
N PRO A 106 5.29 8.59 -4.94
CA PRO A 106 4.34 7.61 -4.45
C PRO A 106 2.93 8.18 -4.30
N THR A 107 1.93 7.32 -4.39
CA THR A 107 0.54 7.65 -4.03
C THR A 107 0.05 6.56 -3.09
N THR A 108 -0.59 6.96 -1.99
CA THR A 108 -1.00 6.04 -0.95
C THR A 108 -2.48 6.24 -0.61
N TYR A 109 -3.20 5.14 -0.51
CA TYR A 109 -4.60 5.12 -0.09
C TYR A 109 -4.74 4.35 1.19
N LEU A 110 -5.59 4.84 2.08
CA LEU A 110 -5.99 4.09 3.27
C LEU A 110 -7.40 3.55 3.01
N ILE A 111 -7.58 2.25 3.12
CA ILE A 111 -8.81 1.54 2.77
C ILE A 111 -9.29 0.77 3.99
N GLY A 112 -10.56 0.93 4.32
CA GLY A 112 -11.15 0.29 5.48
C GLY A 112 -11.48 -1.19 5.26
N PRO A 113 -11.94 -1.87 6.33
CA PRO A 113 -12.14 -3.32 6.31
C PRO A 113 -13.22 -3.80 5.36
N ARG A 114 -14.11 -2.91 4.92
CA ARG A 114 -15.16 -3.23 3.95
C ARG A 114 -14.79 -2.78 2.52
N GLY A 115 -13.55 -2.32 2.31
CA GLY A 115 -13.10 -1.80 1.03
C GLY A 115 -13.45 -0.34 0.79
N GLU A 116 -13.90 0.37 1.82
CA GLU A 116 -14.25 1.79 1.72
C GLU A 116 -13.00 2.66 1.75
N GLY A 117 -12.96 3.69 0.92
CA GLY A 117 -11.85 4.64 0.91
C GLY A 117 -11.91 5.57 2.11
N LEU A 118 -10.82 5.65 2.87
CA LEU A 118 -10.73 6.48 4.07
C LEU A 118 -9.89 7.73 3.86
N ALA A 119 -8.79 7.62 3.13
CA ALA A 119 -7.88 8.74 2.91
C ALA A 119 -7.00 8.49 1.70
N ARG A 120 -6.41 9.55 1.16
CA ARG A 120 -5.46 9.50 0.06
C ARG A 120 -4.35 10.51 0.32
N MET A 121 -3.11 10.10 0.03
CA MET A 121 -1.96 11.00 0.11
C MET A 121 -1.15 10.92 -1.17
N TRP A 122 -0.88 12.06 -1.78
CA TRP A 122 0.04 12.18 -2.90
C TRP A 122 1.42 12.59 -2.37
N GLY A 123 2.45 11.95 -2.89
CA GLY A 123 3.81 12.22 -2.48
C GLY A 123 4.26 11.43 -1.26
N PRO A 124 5.55 11.58 -0.89
CA PRO A 124 6.13 10.79 0.20
C PRO A 124 5.72 11.31 1.57
N ALA A 125 5.77 10.40 2.55
CA ALA A 125 5.53 10.73 3.94
C ALA A 125 6.42 9.87 4.83
N ASP A 126 6.63 10.33 6.06
CA ASP A 126 7.19 9.49 7.11
C ASP A 126 6.03 8.75 7.77
N TRP A 127 5.85 7.49 7.36
CA TRP A 127 4.74 6.67 7.84
C TRP A 127 4.96 6.13 9.25
N TYR A 128 6.14 6.35 9.82
CA TYR A 128 6.41 5.95 11.21
C TYR A 128 6.48 7.14 12.16
N SER A 129 6.03 8.32 11.72
CA SER A 129 5.89 9.48 12.59
C SER A 129 4.80 9.24 13.65
N PRO A 130 4.83 9.97 14.78
CA PRO A 130 3.75 9.86 15.77
C PRO A 130 2.37 10.11 15.20
N GLY A 131 2.25 11.07 14.27
CA GLY A 131 0.97 11.37 13.61
C GLY A 131 0.47 10.22 12.76
N ALA A 132 1.33 9.64 11.93
CA ALA A 132 0.96 8.51 11.09
C ALA A 132 0.59 7.29 11.94
N ARG A 133 1.39 6.97 12.94
CA ARG A 133 1.10 5.85 13.84
C ARG A 133 -0.21 6.07 14.59
N GLY A 134 -0.47 7.30 15.02
CA GLY A 134 -1.73 7.65 15.68
C GLY A 134 -2.93 7.46 14.78
N LEU A 135 -2.81 7.82 13.50
CA LEU A 135 -3.86 7.62 12.52
C LEU A 135 -4.20 6.13 12.38
N ILE A 136 -3.20 5.29 12.25
CA ILE A 136 -3.40 3.85 12.11
C ILE A 136 -4.05 3.27 13.38
N LYS A 137 -3.57 3.65 14.54
CA LYS A 137 -4.17 3.23 15.82
C LYS A 137 -5.64 3.63 15.91
N ALA A 138 -5.96 4.87 15.55
CA ALA A 138 -7.33 5.36 15.60
C ALA A 138 -8.25 4.57 14.68
N GLN A 139 -7.81 4.27 13.46
CA GLN A 139 -8.59 3.49 12.50
C GLN A 139 -8.76 2.04 12.95
N LEU A 140 -7.74 1.45 13.55
CA LEU A 140 -7.84 0.08 14.06
C LEU A 140 -8.80 0.00 15.25
N ASN A 141 -8.84 1.02 16.10
CA ASN A 141 -9.78 1.08 17.22
C ASN A 141 -11.21 1.27 16.73
N GLU A 142 -11.43 2.11 15.70
CA GLU A 142 -12.73 2.29 15.08
C GLU A 142 -13.25 1.00 14.47
N LYS A 143 -12.36 0.22 13.82
CA LYS A 143 -12.68 -1.06 13.21
C LYS A 143 -13.27 -2.05 14.23
N LYS A 144 -12.83 -1.99 15.48
CA LYS A 144 -13.28 -2.91 16.53
C LYS A 144 -14.69 -2.60 17.06
N LYS A 145 -15.20 -1.44 16.70
CA LYS A 145 -16.57 -1.06 17.06
C LYS A 145 -17.53 -1.60 16.00
#